data_10d1f4a724955886f399840fd5f2051b
#
_entry.id   10d1f4a724955886f399840fd5f2051b
#
_cell.length_a   1.000
_cell.length_b   1.000
_cell.length_c   1.000
_cell.angle_alpha   90.00
_cell.angle_beta   90.00
_cell.angle_gamma   90.00
#
_symmetry.space_group_name_H-M   'P 1'
#
loop_
_entity.id
_entity.type
_entity.pdbx_description
1 polymer ?
#
loop_
_entity_poly.entity_id
_entity_poly.type
_entity_poly.pdbx_seq_one_letter_code
_entity_poly.pdbx_strand_id
1 'polypeptide(L)'
;MLYLFTVMEAVIIVIMFLIMFRTRFKGLKAVLSLILGTAAASAFTILVINLPLHIKTTLTVAAYTIACLCVFDIKWQNSLMISLLGCYELIACDIISANLIAAAASTPMMSVVTPDSIIYLVLGIISKLFAMAVVICSAFFLRKLDFNVPLKYSIILNIILLLLSFANLFFGQITSTVITALDHLQVVVMCSSYMIVMILVLVLFFNLCKYFSTEAELSYSNLKNDFLEQQLEQQKSAEKSIRTIKHDMLNHLSALDYLNKSGETERFDSYMKTLISRTSVPFRNNITGIQMLDAILSLKYQVAKDNDASIKVNSTGVKHYPDVSEYCLSSIFANLLDNAI
;
A
#
# COMPACT_ATOMS: atom_id res chain seq x y z
N MET A 1 -35.30 -14.97 -17.89
CA MET A 1 -35.31 -14.81 -16.42
C MET A 1 -33.90 -14.95 -15.82
N LEU A 2 -33.15 -16.00 -16.11
CA LEU A 2 -31.82 -16.24 -15.57
C LEU A 2 -30.85 -15.06 -15.82
N TYR A 3 -30.89 -14.46 -17.02
CA TYR A 3 -30.07 -13.27 -17.36
C TYR A 3 -30.39 -12.03 -16.51
N LEU A 4 -31.65 -11.86 -16.07
CA LEU A 4 -32.01 -10.76 -15.20
C LEU A 4 -31.34 -10.90 -13.83
N PHE A 5 -31.33 -12.10 -13.27
CA PHE A 5 -30.71 -12.35 -11.97
C PHE A 5 -29.19 -12.17 -12.00
N THR A 6 -28.51 -12.55 -13.09
CA THR A 6 -27.07 -12.30 -13.22
C THR A 6 -26.73 -10.83 -13.30
N VAL A 7 -27.58 -10.01 -13.93
CA VAL A 7 -27.42 -8.56 -13.90
C VAL A 7 -27.62 -7.99 -12.50
N MET A 8 -28.65 -8.46 -11.78
CA MET A 8 -28.87 -8.03 -10.39
C MET A 8 -27.70 -8.38 -9.47
N GLU A 9 -27.10 -9.56 -9.61
CA GLU A 9 -25.90 -9.98 -8.87
C GLU A 9 -24.72 -9.04 -9.12
N ALA A 10 -24.46 -8.71 -10.37
CA ALA A 10 -23.38 -7.78 -10.73
C ALA A 10 -23.64 -6.38 -10.13
N VAL A 11 -24.87 -5.91 -10.15
CA VAL A 11 -25.24 -4.62 -9.54
C VAL A 11 -25.04 -4.66 -8.02
N ILE A 12 -25.43 -5.74 -7.33
CA ILE A 12 -25.27 -5.89 -5.88
C ILE A 12 -23.79 -5.83 -5.50
N ILE A 13 -22.90 -6.54 -6.23
CA ILE A 13 -21.47 -6.53 -5.98
C ILE A 13 -20.89 -5.13 -6.22
N VAL A 14 -21.28 -4.45 -7.29
CA VAL A 14 -20.82 -3.08 -7.56
C VAL A 14 -21.29 -2.10 -6.49
N ILE A 15 -22.49 -2.26 -5.93
CA ILE A 15 -22.97 -1.47 -4.79
C ILE A 15 -22.08 -1.69 -3.57
N MET A 16 -21.68 -2.92 -3.29
CA MET A 16 -20.72 -3.22 -2.21
C MET A 16 -19.43 -2.43 -2.37
N PHE A 17 -18.84 -2.43 -3.56
CA PHE A 17 -17.63 -1.66 -3.84
C PHE A 17 -17.85 -0.15 -3.75
N LEU A 18 -19.00 0.37 -4.19
CA LEU A 18 -19.35 1.81 -4.10
C LEU A 18 -19.44 2.29 -2.64
N ILE A 19 -19.92 1.44 -1.73
CA ILE A 19 -19.99 1.77 -0.30
C ILE A 19 -18.59 1.83 0.31
N MET A 20 -17.68 0.97 -0.14
CA MET A 20 -16.37 0.78 0.47
C MET A 20 -15.27 1.64 -0.14
N PHE A 21 -15.28 1.88 -1.45
CA PHE A 21 -14.19 2.48 -2.19
C PHE A 21 -14.61 3.67 -3.04
N ARG A 22 -13.62 4.52 -3.35
CA ARG A 22 -13.83 5.64 -4.27
C ARG A 22 -13.65 5.17 -5.71
N THR A 23 -14.47 5.72 -6.61
CA THR A 23 -14.30 5.49 -8.05
C THR A 23 -13.03 6.17 -8.55
N ARG A 24 -12.33 5.51 -9.48
CA ARG A 24 -11.11 6.04 -10.12
C ARG A 24 -11.38 7.30 -10.94
N PHE A 25 -12.59 7.40 -11.51
CA PHE A 25 -13.03 8.53 -12.33
C PHE A 25 -13.99 9.42 -11.55
N LYS A 26 -14.20 10.67 -12.00
CA LYS A 26 -15.12 11.64 -11.41
C LYS A 26 -16.22 12.03 -12.40
N GLY A 27 -17.36 12.45 -11.88
CA GLY A 27 -18.48 12.95 -12.67
C GLY A 27 -19.04 11.91 -13.65
N LEU A 28 -19.38 12.34 -14.87
CA LEU A 28 -20.01 11.49 -15.89
C LEU A 28 -19.14 10.26 -16.24
N LYS A 29 -17.81 10.41 -16.24
CA LYS A 29 -16.89 9.28 -16.51
C LYS A 29 -16.99 8.18 -15.46
N ALA A 30 -17.25 8.52 -14.20
CA ALA A 30 -17.48 7.55 -13.14
C ALA A 30 -18.77 6.75 -13.41
N VAL A 31 -19.85 7.42 -13.75
CA VAL A 31 -21.13 6.77 -14.08
C VAL A 31 -20.97 5.83 -15.28
N LEU A 32 -20.33 6.30 -16.34
CA LEU A 32 -20.07 5.47 -17.53
C LEU A 32 -19.20 4.26 -17.21
N SER A 33 -18.14 4.41 -16.41
CA SER A 33 -17.27 3.29 -16.01
C SER A 33 -18.02 2.26 -15.15
N LEU A 34 -18.92 2.69 -14.27
CA LEU A 34 -19.78 1.81 -13.49
C LEU A 34 -20.72 1.00 -14.38
N ILE A 35 -21.41 1.67 -15.31
CA ILE A 35 -22.33 1.01 -16.25
C ILE A 35 -21.57 0.01 -17.14
N LEU A 36 -20.44 0.42 -17.72
CA LEU A 36 -19.62 -0.45 -18.56
C LEU A 36 -19.04 -1.64 -17.78
N GLY A 37 -18.55 -1.40 -16.55
CA GLY A 37 -18.00 -2.46 -15.70
C GLY A 37 -19.05 -3.49 -15.30
N THR A 38 -20.25 -3.04 -14.89
CA THR A 38 -21.36 -3.94 -14.57
C THR A 38 -21.86 -4.70 -15.80
N ALA A 39 -21.98 -4.04 -16.94
CA ALA A 39 -22.40 -4.66 -18.18
C ALA A 39 -21.39 -5.71 -18.66
N ALA A 40 -20.09 -5.40 -18.60
CA ALA A 40 -19.03 -6.34 -18.98
C ALA A 40 -19.01 -7.58 -18.08
N ALA A 41 -19.10 -7.37 -16.74
CA ALA A 41 -19.15 -8.48 -15.79
C ALA A 41 -20.38 -9.35 -16.00
N SER A 42 -21.56 -8.75 -16.17
CA SER A 42 -22.81 -9.48 -16.45
C SER A 42 -22.75 -10.27 -17.76
N ALA A 43 -22.27 -9.62 -18.84
CA ALA A 43 -22.14 -10.28 -20.15
C ALA A 43 -21.20 -11.50 -20.07
N PHE A 44 -20.08 -11.36 -19.36
CA PHE A 44 -19.16 -12.48 -19.16
C PHE A 44 -19.80 -13.60 -18.32
N THR A 45 -20.52 -13.28 -17.25
CA THR A 45 -21.22 -14.27 -16.42
C THR A 45 -22.29 -15.02 -17.23
N ILE A 46 -22.98 -14.33 -18.12
CA ILE A 46 -23.94 -14.94 -19.04
C ILE A 46 -23.25 -15.89 -20.02
N LEU A 47 -22.08 -15.51 -20.55
CA LEU A 47 -21.32 -16.33 -21.47
C LEU A 47 -20.85 -17.65 -20.85
N VAL A 48 -20.50 -17.63 -19.56
CA VAL A 48 -20.03 -18.82 -18.84
C VAL A 48 -21.17 -19.59 -18.13
N ILE A 49 -22.43 -19.22 -18.34
CA ILE A 49 -23.59 -19.75 -17.58
C ILE A 49 -23.77 -21.26 -17.71
N ASN A 50 -23.39 -21.83 -18.87
CA ASN A 50 -23.52 -23.26 -19.17
C ASN A 50 -22.35 -24.12 -18.70
N LEU A 51 -21.31 -23.49 -18.09
CA LEU A 51 -20.17 -24.23 -17.55
C LEU A 51 -20.53 -24.92 -16.23
N PRO A 52 -19.77 -25.97 -15.86
CA PRO A 52 -19.90 -26.58 -14.53
C PRO A 52 -19.82 -25.53 -13.43
N LEU A 53 -20.64 -25.71 -12.37
CA LEU A 53 -20.88 -24.70 -11.32
C LEU A 53 -19.58 -24.15 -10.72
N HIS A 54 -18.58 -25.01 -10.45
CA HIS A 54 -17.29 -24.60 -9.86
C HIS A 54 -16.46 -23.72 -10.80
N ILE A 55 -16.46 -24.06 -12.09
CA ILE A 55 -15.74 -23.28 -13.11
C ILE A 55 -16.45 -21.94 -13.32
N LYS A 56 -17.76 -21.97 -13.43
CA LYS A 56 -18.60 -20.76 -13.55
C LYS A 56 -18.32 -19.79 -12.40
N THR A 57 -18.39 -20.23 -11.14
CA THR A 57 -18.19 -19.36 -9.97
C THR A 57 -16.79 -18.76 -9.94
N THR A 58 -15.77 -19.56 -10.22
CA THR A 58 -14.36 -19.06 -10.26
C THR A 58 -14.19 -17.99 -11.35
N LEU A 59 -14.71 -18.22 -12.55
CA LEU A 59 -14.65 -17.26 -13.65
C LEU A 59 -15.47 -15.99 -13.37
N THR A 60 -16.61 -16.13 -12.71
CA THR A 60 -17.46 -15.00 -12.30
C THR A 60 -16.75 -14.11 -11.29
N VAL A 61 -16.10 -14.69 -10.28
CA VAL A 61 -15.27 -13.93 -9.30
C VAL A 61 -14.14 -13.17 -10.02
N ALA A 62 -13.46 -13.84 -10.96
CA ALA A 62 -12.40 -13.19 -11.75
C ALA A 62 -12.95 -12.01 -12.56
N ALA A 63 -14.12 -12.18 -13.20
CA ALA A 63 -14.77 -11.10 -13.96
C ALA A 63 -15.14 -9.91 -13.07
N TYR A 64 -15.72 -10.13 -11.89
CA TYR A 64 -16.04 -9.06 -10.95
C TYR A 64 -14.77 -8.37 -10.45
N THR A 65 -13.72 -9.13 -10.12
CA THR A 65 -12.45 -8.59 -9.68
C THR A 65 -11.85 -7.65 -10.73
N ILE A 66 -11.80 -8.08 -12.00
CA ILE A 66 -11.25 -7.28 -13.10
C ILE A 66 -12.12 -6.05 -13.35
N ALA A 67 -13.45 -6.20 -13.42
CA ALA A 67 -14.36 -5.07 -13.62
C ALA A 67 -14.21 -4.02 -12.52
N CYS A 68 -14.13 -4.45 -11.25
CA CYS A 68 -13.95 -3.53 -10.12
C CYS A 68 -12.57 -2.86 -10.10
N LEU A 69 -11.50 -3.55 -10.51
CA LEU A 69 -10.17 -2.95 -10.67
C LEU A 69 -10.15 -1.84 -11.74
N CYS A 70 -10.94 -1.97 -12.80
CA CYS A 70 -11.06 -0.93 -13.83
C CYS A 70 -11.82 0.30 -13.32
N VAL A 71 -12.82 0.11 -12.47
CA VAL A 71 -13.76 1.16 -12.03
C VAL A 71 -13.30 1.87 -10.76
N PHE A 72 -12.73 1.14 -9.81
CA PHE A 72 -12.37 1.64 -8.48
C PHE A 72 -10.85 1.80 -8.31
N ASP A 73 -10.47 2.72 -7.41
CA ASP A 73 -9.06 2.89 -7.01
C ASP A 73 -8.75 1.95 -5.85
N ILE A 74 -8.41 0.72 -6.18
CA ILE A 74 -8.20 -0.37 -5.22
C ILE A 74 -7.04 -1.27 -5.66
N LYS A 75 -6.31 -1.85 -4.70
CA LYS A 75 -5.30 -2.89 -4.97
C LYS A 75 -5.98 -4.19 -5.41
N TRP A 76 -5.37 -4.92 -6.35
CA TRP A 76 -5.93 -6.16 -6.91
C TRP A 76 -6.30 -7.19 -5.84
N GLN A 77 -5.48 -7.33 -4.80
CA GLN A 77 -5.70 -8.27 -3.68
C GLN A 77 -6.96 -7.96 -2.89
N ASN A 78 -7.27 -6.68 -2.65
CA ASN A 78 -8.48 -6.26 -1.95
C ASN A 78 -9.71 -6.38 -2.84
N SER A 79 -9.56 -6.12 -4.14
CA SER A 79 -10.63 -6.34 -5.12
C SER A 79 -11.04 -7.81 -5.18
N LEU A 80 -10.06 -8.72 -5.23
CA LEU A 80 -10.30 -10.17 -5.20
C LEU A 80 -11.02 -10.59 -3.90
N MET A 81 -10.54 -10.10 -2.76
CA MET A 81 -11.10 -10.42 -1.45
C MET A 81 -12.57 -10.01 -1.33
N ILE A 82 -12.92 -8.81 -1.78
CA ILE A 82 -14.30 -8.32 -1.69
C ILE A 82 -15.18 -8.98 -2.73
N SER A 83 -14.69 -9.28 -3.92
CA SER A 83 -15.42 -10.05 -4.92
C SER A 83 -15.72 -11.47 -4.43
N LEU A 84 -14.76 -12.14 -3.79
CA LEU A 84 -14.96 -13.45 -3.17
C LEU A 84 -16.00 -13.40 -2.05
N LEU A 85 -15.91 -12.40 -1.16
CA LEU A 85 -16.84 -12.22 -0.06
C LEU A 85 -18.27 -11.95 -0.58
N GLY A 86 -18.42 -11.04 -1.53
CA GLY A 86 -19.72 -10.73 -2.15
C GLY A 86 -20.33 -11.96 -2.85
N CYS A 87 -19.53 -12.74 -3.58
CA CYS A 87 -20.00 -13.99 -4.18
C CYS A 87 -20.39 -15.03 -3.12
N TYR A 88 -19.63 -15.14 -2.03
CA TYR A 88 -19.96 -16.01 -0.90
C TYR A 88 -21.33 -15.64 -0.30
N GLU A 89 -21.57 -14.35 -0.03
CA GLU A 89 -22.83 -13.85 0.52
C GLU A 89 -24.01 -14.09 -0.44
N LEU A 90 -23.82 -13.82 -1.74
CA LEU A 90 -24.85 -14.05 -2.77
C LEU A 90 -25.28 -15.52 -2.83
N ILE A 91 -24.31 -16.45 -2.91
CA ILE A 91 -24.57 -17.88 -2.96
C ILE A 91 -25.29 -18.35 -1.68
N ALA A 92 -24.86 -17.87 -0.51
CA ALA A 92 -25.46 -18.22 0.77
C ALA A 92 -26.94 -17.77 0.83
N CYS A 93 -27.21 -16.53 0.42
CA CYS A 93 -28.59 -16.00 0.38
C CYS A 93 -29.48 -16.74 -0.59
N ASP A 94 -28.95 -17.14 -1.75
CA ASP A 94 -29.71 -17.93 -2.73
C ASP A 94 -30.11 -19.32 -2.17
N ILE A 95 -29.15 -20.00 -1.52
CA ILE A 95 -29.41 -21.31 -0.89
C ILE A 95 -30.46 -21.19 0.22
N ILE A 96 -30.31 -20.19 1.10
CA ILE A 96 -31.28 -19.98 2.21
C ILE A 96 -32.65 -19.68 1.65
N SER A 97 -32.77 -18.76 0.72
CA SER A 97 -34.04 -18.35 0.13
C SER A 97 -34.73 -19.52 -0.58
N ALA A 98 -34.01 -20.27 -1.41
CA ALA A 98 -34.52 -21.40 -2.13
C ALA A 98 -35.05 -22.50 -1.19
N ASN A 99 -34.32 -22.78 -0.12
CA ASN A 99 -34.73 -23.79 0.87
C ASN A 99 -35.96 -23.36 1.68
N LEU A 100 -35.99 -22.10 2.16
CA LEU A 100 -37.16 -21.59 2.90
C LEU A 100 -38.44 -21.62 2.06
N ILE A 101 -38.31 -21.34 0.77
CA ILE A 101 -39.46 -21.28 -0.13
C ILE A 101 -39.91 -22.69 -0.49
N ALA A 102 -39.00 -23.61 -0.75
CA ALA A 102 -39.35 -25.03 -0.95
C ALA A 102 -40.10 -25.59 0.27
N ALA A 103 -39.66 -25.24 1.48
CA ALA A 103 -40.35 -25.58 2.71
C ALA A 103 -41.76 -24.96 2.79
N ALA A 104 -41.91 -23.67 2.50
CA ALA A 104 -43.20 -22.97 2.57
C ALA A 104 -44.20 -23.45 1.51
N ALA A 105 -43.74 -23.81 0.31
CA ALA A 105 -44.57 -24.29 -0.78
C ALA A 105 -44.94 -25.77 -0.67
N SER A 106 -44.37 -26.51 0.27
CA SER A 106 -44.55 -27.98 0.41
C SER A 106 -44.23 -28.74 -0.90
N THR A 107 -43.32 -28.19 -1.71
CA THR A 107 -42.97 -28.75 -3.03
C THR A 107 -41.47 -29.08 -3.08
N PRO A 108 -41.06 -30.12 -3.85
CA PRO A 108 -39.66 -30.39 -4.04
C PRO A 108 -38.93 -29.17 -4.62
N MET A 109 -37.73 -28.85 -4.13
CA MET A 109 -36.93 -27.72 -4.58
C MET A 109 -36.72 -27.69 -6.12
N MET A 110 -36.65 -28.86 -6.75
CA MET A 110 -36.54 -29.02 -8.21
C MET A 110 -37.75 -28.47 -8.98
N SER A 111 -38.95 -28.55 -8.42
CA SER A 111 -40.18 -28.04 -9.05
C SER A 111 -40.34 -26.51 -8.89
N VAL A 112 -39.72 -25.94 -7.84
CA VAL A 112 -39.70 -24.50 -7.58
C VAL A 112 -38.68 -23.80 -8.47
N VAL A 113 -37.63 -24.49 -8.86
CA VAL A 113 -36.49 -23.96 -9.64
C VAL A 113 -36.70 -24.11 -11.16
N THR A 114 -37.89 -24.47 -11.64
CA THR A 114 -38.16 -24.50 -13.09
C THR A 114 -38.16 -23.06 -13.67
N PRO A 115 -37.32 -22.76 -14.67
CA PRO A 115 -37.07 -21.39 -15.13
C PRO A 115 -38.25 -20.61 -15.69
N ASP A 116 -39.35 -21.31 -16.01
CA ASP A 116 -40.50 -20.74 -16.71
C ASP A 116 -41.72 -20.44 -15.80
N SER A 117 -41.58 -20.65 -14.48
CA SER A 117 -42.69 -20.37 -13.54
C SER A 117 -42.63 -18.92 -13.02
N ILE A 118 -43.81 -18.28 -12.88
CA ILE A 118 -43.95 -16.98 -12.20
C ILE A 118 -43.40 -17.05 -10.77
N ILE A 119 -43.56 -18.20 -10.14
CA ILE A 119 -43.04 -18.49 -8.80
C ILE A 119 -41.51 -18.31 -8.79
N TYR A 120 -40.80 -18.89 -9.74
CA TYR A 120 -39.33 -18.73 -9.87
C TYR A 120 -38.90 -17.27 -9.98
N LEU A 121 -39.65 -16.45 -10.73
CA LEU A 121 -39.35 -15.02 -10.85
C LEU A 121 -39.54 -14.28 -9.53
N VAL A 122 -40.68 -14.47 -8.85
CA VAL A 122 -40.96 -13.83 -7.55
C VAL A 122 -39.90 -14.20 -6.51
N LEU A 123 -39.59 -15.51 -6.46
CA LEU A 123 -38.60 -16.05 -5.52
C LEU A 123 -37.19 -15.52 -5.78
N GLY A 124 -36.80 -15.47 -7.05
CA GLY A 124 -35.51 -14.89 -7.43
C GLY A 124 -35.39 -13.41 -7.04
N ILE A 125 -36.46 -12.63 -7.21
CA ILE A 125 -36.48 -11.23 -6.78
C ILE A 125 -36.34 -11.11 -5.25
N ILE A 126 -37.11 -11.91 -4.49
CA ILE A 126 -37.03 -11.90 -3.01
C ILE A 126 -35.62 -12.30 -2.55
N SER A 127 -35.01 -13.33 -3.14
CA SER A 127 -33.64 -13.75 -2.84
C SER A 127 -32.63 -12.61 -3.10
N LYS A 128 -32.74 -11.93 -4.23
CA LYS A 128 -31.80 -10.83 -4.58
C LYS A 128 -32.02 -9.59 -3.71
N LEU A 129 -33.22 -9.28 -3.29
CA LEU A 129 -33.49 -8.21 -2.31
C LEU A 129 -32.90 -8.56 -0.93
N PHE A 130 -33.07 -9.80 -0.50
CA PHE A 130 -32.45 -10.28 0.74
C PHE A 130 -30.91 -10.23 0.67
N ALA A 131 -30.32 -10.73 -0.43
CA ALA A 131 -28.88 -10.66 -0.66
C ALA A 131 -28.37 -9.22 -0.69
N MET A 132 -29.09 -8.30 -1.31
CA MET A 132 -28.75 -6.88 -1.34
C MET A 132 -28.71 -6.29 0.09
N ALA A 133 -29.68 -6.62 0.94
CA ALA A 133 -29.70 -6.17 2.32
C ALA A 133 -28.48 -6.68 3.12
N VAL A 134 -28.16 -7.98 2.99
CA VAL A 134 -27.01 -8.60 3.63
C VAL A 134 -25.70 -7.95 3.17
N VAL A 135 -25.50 -7.80 1.86
CA VAL A 135 -24.29 -7.21 1.26
C VAL A 135 -24.13 -5.74 1.66
N ILE A 136 -25.22 -4.96 1.72
CA ILE A 136 -25.16 -3.57 2.20
C ILE A 136 -24.75 -3.53 3.67
N CYS A 137 -25.34 -4.36 4.53
CA CYS A 137 -24.95 -4.44 5.94
C CYS A 137 -23.47 -4.80 6.10
N SER A 138 -22.99 -5.83 5.41
CA SER A 138 -21.60 -6.27 5.47
C SER A 138 -20.64 -5.17 4.97
N ALA A 139 -20.98 -4.49 3.86
CA ALA A 139 -20.20 -3.38 3.31
C ALA A 139 -20.08 -2.20 4.31
N PHE A 140 -21.14 -1.86 5.04
CA PHE A 140 -21.08 -0.82 6.08
C PHE A 140 -20.17 -1.20 7.25
N PHE A 141 -20.16 -2.47 7.65
CA PHE A 141 -19.24 -2.97 8.67
C PHE A 141 -17.81 -2.94 8.17
N LEU A 142 -17.57 -3.41 6.95
CA LEU A 142 -16.23 -3.48 6.35
C LEU A 142 -15.67 -2.09 6.02
N ARG A 143 -16.52 -1.11 5.67
CA ARG A 143 -16.08 0.26 5.41
C ARG A 143 -15.32 0.91 6.57
N LYS A 144 -15.57 0.46 7.81
CA LYS A 144 -14.86 0.95 9.01
C LYS A 144 -13.44 0.39 9.14
N LEU A 145 -13.07 -0.58 8.31
CA LEU A 145 -11.74 -1.16 8.29
C LEU A 145 -10.86 -0.39 7.30
N ASP A 146 -9.70 0.04 7.76
CA ASP A 146 -8.64 0.44 6.85
C ASP A 146 -8.09 -0.80 6.14
N PHE A 147 -8.44 -0.97 4.85
CA PHE A 147 -8.01 -2.10 4.03
C PHE A 147 -6.53 -2.02 3.61
N ASN A 148 -5.64 -1.72 4.56
CA ASN A 148 -4.18 -1.78 4.37
C ASN A 148 -3.60 -3.12 4.80
N VAL A 149 -4.32 -4.21 4.49
CA VAL A 149 -3.86 -5.56 4.81
C VAL A 149 -2.62 -5.89 3.96
N PRO A 150 -1.49 -6.26 4.57
CA PRO A 150 -0.30 -6.68 3.84
C PRO A 150 -0.56 -7.86 2.92
N LEU A 151 0.18 -7.93 1.80
CA LEU A 151 -0.02 -8.95 0.76
C LEU A 151 -0.05 -10.38 1.32
N LYS A 152 0.84 -10.71 2.25
CA LYS A 152 0.93 -12.06 2.86
C LYS A 152 -0.39 -12.47 3.55
N TYR A 153 -1.01 -11.56 4.29
CA TYR A 153 -2.27 -11.83 5.01
C TYR A 153 -3.48 -11.79 4.08
N SER A 154 -3.45 -10.91 3.09
CA SER A 154 -4.48 -10.85 2.06
C SER A 154 -4.57 -12.16 1.26
N ILE A 155 -3.44 -12.79 0.93
CA ILE A 155 -3.41 -14.10 0.27
C ILE A 155 -4.09 -15.16 1.14
N ILE A 156 -3.77 -15.22 2.44
CA ILE A 156 -4.39 -16.18 3.38
C ILE A 156 -5.90 -15.97 3.45
N LEU A 157 -6.36 -14.72 3.60
CA LEU A 157 -7.78 -14.39 3.64
C LEU A 157 -8.50 -14.77 2.34
N ASN A 158 -7.89 -14.53 1.18
CA ASN A 158 -8.45 -14.92 -0.10
C ASN A 158 -8.58 -16.45 -0.25
N ILE A 159 -7.60 -17.21 0.23
CA ILE A 159 -7.66 -18.68 0.23
C ILE A 159 -8.80 -19.17 1.14
N ILE A 160 -8.94 -18.58 2.34
CA ILE A 160 -10.02 -18.93 3.27
C ILE A 160 -11.39 -18.65 2.63
N LEU A 161 -11.58 -17.46 2.04
CA LEU A 161 -12.84 -17.10 1.36
C LEU A 161 -13.13 -18.00 0.16
N LEU A 162 -12.12 -18.40 -0.59
CA LEU A 162 -12.26 -19.33 -1.71
C LEU A 162 -12.73 -20.70 -1.21
N LEU A 163 -12.12 -21.24 -0.16
CA LEU A 163 -12.51 -22.51 0.44
C LEU A 163 -13.95 -22.46 1.01
N LEU A 164 -14.32 -21.35 1.66
CA LEU A 164 -15.68 -21.13 2.16
C LEU A 164 -16.70 -21.05 1.01
N SER A 165 -16.36 -20.42 -0.11
CA SER A 165 -17.21 -20.34 -1.29
C SER A 165 -17.46 -21.74 -1.88
N PHE A 166 -16.42 -22.59 -1.96
CA PHE A 166 -16.59 -23.98 -2.39
C PHE A 166 -17.41 -24.81 -1.40
N ALA A 167 -17.19 -24.67 -0.10
CA ALA A 167 -17.99 -25.33 0.93
C ALA A 167 -19.47 -24.95 0.82
N ASN A 168 -19.75 -23.67 0.52
CA ASN A 168 -21.08 -23.14 0.30
C ASN A 168 -21.79 -23.80 -0.89
N LEU A 169 -21.09 -23.93 -2.03
CA LEU A 169 -21.61 -24.63 -3.21
C LEU A 169 -21.91 -26.10 -2.92
N PHE A 170 -21.03 -26.78 -2.17
CA PHE A 170 -21.22 -28.18 -1.79
C PHE A 170 -22.42 -28.35 -0.86
N PHE A 171 -22.59 -27.44 0.10
CA PHE A 171 -23.78 -27.42 0.97
C PHE A 171 -25.06 -27.23 0.16
N GLY A 172 -25.11 -26.31 -0.80
CA GLY A 172 -26.26 -26.11 -1.69
C GLY A 172 -26.60 -27.37 -2.50
N GLN A 173 -25.61 -28.13 -2.94
CA GLN A 173 -25.80 -29.37 -3.67
C GLN A 173 -26.37 -30.48 -2.77
N ILE A 174 -25.89 -30.63 -1.54
CA ILE A 174 -26.41 -31.60 -0.57
C ILE A 174 -27.84 -31.24 -0.19
N THR A 175 -28.12 -29.98 0.11
CA THR A 175 -29.48 -29.55 0.51
C THR A 175 -30.49 -29.78 -0.58
N SER A 176 -30.16 -29.59 -1.86
CA SER A 176 -31.06 -29.86 -2.98
C SER A 176 -31.50 -31.32 -3.10
N THR A 177 -30.64 -32.24 -2.64
CA THR A 177 -30.96 -33.70 -2.67
C THR A 177 -31.68 -34.19 -1.42
N VAL A 178 -31.41 -33.59 -0.25
CA VAL A 178 -31.92 -34.05 1.05
C VAL A 178 -33.27 -33.43 1.40
N ILE A 179 -33.58 -32.21 0.96
CA ILE A 179 -34.80 -31.47 1.31
C ILE A 179 -36.09 -32.22 0.92
N THR A 180 -36.05 -33.01 -0.11
CA THR A 180 -37.24 -33.80 -0.52
C THR A 180 -37.70 -34.84 0.53
N ALA A 181 -36.81 -35.17 1.48
CA ALA A 181 -37.07 -36.15 2.54
C ALA A 181 -37.25 -35.51 3.93
N LEU A 182 -37.11 -34.17 4.06
CA LEU A 182 -37.18 -33.48 5.35
C LEU A 182 -38.56 -32.84 5.59
N ASP A 183 -39.00 -32.84 6.85
CA ASP A 183 -40.16 -32.07 7.27
C ASP A 183 -39.87 -30.56 7.27
N HIS A 184 -40.94 -29.74 7.13
CA HIS A 184 -40.81 -28.25 7.10
C HIS A 184 -40.02 -27.68 8.29
N LEU A 185 -40.23 -28.22 9.49
CA LEU A 185 -39.53 -27.81 10.70
C LEU A 185 -38.02 -28.05 10.58
N GLN A 186 -37.61 -29.19 10.06
CA GLN A 186 -36.23 -29.58 9.87
C GLN A 186 -35.52 -28.65 8.86
N VAL A 187 -36.20 -28.28 7.78
CA VAL A 187 -35.68 -27.32 6.79
C VAL A 187 -35.48 -25.94 7.40
N VAL A 188 -36.44 -25.45 8.20
CA VAL A 188 -36.32 -24.14 8.88
C VAL A 188 -35.15 -24.15 9.86
N VAL A 189 -34.99 -25.22 10.67
CA VAL A 189 -33.86 -25.35 11.59
C VAL A 189 -32.52 -25.41 10.84
N MET A 190 -32.46 -26.13 9.73
CA MET A 190 -31.27 -26.21 8.90
C MET A 190 -30.88 -24.81 8.30
N CYS A 191 -31.87 -24.09 7.76
CA CYS A 191 -31.64 -22.75 7.21
C CYS A 191 -31.22 -21.73 8.28
N SER A 192 -31.85 -21.79 9.48
CA SER A 192 -31.47 -20.90 10.58
C SER A 192 -30.07 -21.20 11.11
N SER A 193 -29.67 -22.45 11.24
CA SER A 193 -28.32 -22.84 11.62
C SER A 193 -27.29 -22.36 10.60
N TYR A 194 -27.60 -22.47 9.30
CA TYR A 194 -26.74 -21.99 8.22
C TYR A 194 -26.60 -20.46 8.24
N MET A 195 -27.70 -19.72 8.51
CA MET A 195 -27.62 -18.25 8.73
C MET A 195 -26.71 -17.89 9.87
N ILE A 196 -26.78 -18.60 10.99
CA ILE A 196 -25.89 -18.38 12.14
C ILE A 196 -24.42 -18.59 11.75
N VAL A 197 -24.12 -19.68 11.04
CA VAL A 197 -22.77 -19.98 10.55
C VAL A 197 -22.28 -18.87 9.61
N MET A 198 -23.12 -18.41 8.69
CA MET A 198 -22.77 -17.30 7.78
C MET A 198 -22.41 -16.02 8.57
N ILE A 199 -23.21 -15.65 9.56
CA ILE A 199 -22.93 -14.48 10.41
C ILE A 199 -21.62 -14.67 11.18
N LEU A 200 -21.38 -15.86 11.76
CA LEU A 200 -20.13 -16.15 12.47
C LEU A 200 -18.90 -16.04 11.56
N VAL A 201 -18.99 -16.53 10.32
CA VAL A 201 -17.93 -16.41 9.32
C VAL A 201 -17.64 -14.95 9.02
N LEU A 202 -18.67 -14.11 8.82
CA LEU A 202 -18.50 -12.67 8.59
C LEU A 202 -17.84 -11.97 9.78
N VAL A 203 -18.26 -12.30 11.00
CA VAL A 203 -17.66 -11.72 12.22
C VAL A 203 -16.21 -12.15 12.38
N LEU A 204 -15.89 -13.43 12.15
CA LEU A 204 -14.52 -13.94 12.17
C LEU A 204 -13.66 -13.26 11.09
N PHE A 205 -14.18 -13.16 9.88
CA PHE A 205 -13.48 -12.48 8.78
C PHE A 205 -13.18 -11.02 9.12
N PHE A 206 -14.17 -10.29 9.67
CA PHE A 206 -13.99 -8.93 10.15
C PHE A 206 -12.89 -8.82 11.21
N ASN A 207 -12.92 -9.69 12.23
CA ASN A 207 -11.93 -9.71 13.29
C ASN A 207 -10.52 -10.04 12.77
N LEU A 208 -10.39 -10.98 11.83
CA LEU A 208 -9.11 -11.30 11.19
C LEU A 208 -8.56 -10.12 10.38
N CYS A 209 -9.39 -9.46 9.58
CA CYS A 209 -8.99 -8.27 8.84
C CYS A 209 -8.49 -7.17 9.78
N LYS A 210 -9.24 -6.91 10.86
CA LYS A 210 -8.85 -5.91 11.88
C LYS A 210 -7.53 -6.29 12.55
N TYR A 211 -7.39 -7.54 12.98
CA TYR A 211 -6.18 -8.05 13.61
C TYR A 211 -4.95 -7.85 12.72
N PHE A 212 -5.02 -8.29 11.47
CA PHE A 212 -3.90 -8.17 10.54
C PHE A 212 -3.57 -6.73 10.17
N SER A 213 -4.57 -5.84 10.09
CA SER A 213 -4.34 -4.41 9.88
C SER A 213 -3.60 -3.80 11.07
N THR A 214 -4.03 -4.09 12.30
CA THR A 214 -3.40 -3.59 13.53
C THR A 214 -1.97 -4.12 13.70
N GLU A 215 -1.74 -5.41 13.43
CA GLU A 215 -0.40 -6.01 13.48
C GLU A 215 0.55 -5.35 12.47
N ALA A 216 0.05 -5.04 11.27
CA ALA A 216 0.83 -4.35 10.26
C ALA A 216 1.21 -2.92 10.69
N GLU A 217 0.27 -2.17 11.29
CA GLU A 217 0.55 -0.84 11.82
C GLU A 217 1.57 -0.87 12.95
N LEU A 218 1.44 -1.84 13.87
CA LEU A 218 2.38 -2.02 14.98
C LEU A 218 3.79 -2.34 14.46
N SER A 219 3.90 -3.25 13.51
CA SER A 219 5.17 -3.60 12.87
C SER A 219 5.82 -2.39 12.19
N TYR A 220 5.03 -1.59 11.47
CA TYR A 220 5.52 -0.36 10.84
C TYR A 220 5.96 0.68 11.87
N SER A 221 5.20 0.84 12.97
CA SER A 221 5.55 1.75 14.05
C SER A 221 6.86 1.36 14.74
N ASN A 222 7.07 0.07 15.00
CA ASN A 222 8.31 -0.43 15.60
C ASN A 222 9.52 -0.17 14.68
N LEU A 223 9.42 -0.49 13.39
CA LEU A 223 10.48 -0.20 12.42
C LEU A 223 10.82 1.29 12.34
N LYS A 224 9.80 2.16 12.41
CA LYS A 224 10.00 3.62 12.43
C LYS A 224 10.70 4.07 13.72
N ASN A 225 10.36 3.51 14.87
CA ASN A 225 11.01 3.83 16.12
C ASN A 225 12.48 3.40 16.13
N ASP A 226 12.79 2.18 15.67
CA ASP A 226 14.16 1.69 15.54
C ASP A 226 15.00 2.58 14.62
N PHE A 227 14.42 3.01 13.49
CA PHE A 227 15.08 3.94 12.58
C PHE A 227 15.36 5.30 13.23
N LEU A 228 14.40 5.85 13.98
CA LEU A 228 14.56 7.11 14.70
C LEU A 228 15.63 7.02 15.81
N GLU A 229 15.69 5.90 16.53
CA GLU A 229 16.73 5.66 17.53
C GLU A 229 18.12 5.62 16.89
N GLN A 230 18.28 4.92 15.76
CA GLN A 230 19.54 4.90 15.01
C GLN A 230 19.95 6.30 14.55
N GLN A 231 19.01 7.11 14.03
CA GLN A 231 19.31 8.50 13.66
C GLN A 231 19.76 9.35 14.85
N LEU A 232 19.09 9.21 16.01
CA LEU A 232 19.48 9.93 17.23
C LEU A 232 20.88 9.54 17.70
N GLU A 233 21.24 8.27 17.63
CA GLU A 233 22.56 7.78 18.00
C GLU A 233 23.65 8.30 17.08
N GLN A 234 23.40 8.30 15.76
CA GLN A 234 24.29 8.92 14.78
C GLN A 234 24.47 10.41 15.02
N GLN A 235 23.39 11.12 15.30
CA GLN A 235 23.44 12.56 15.59
C GLN A 235 24.25 12.86 16.86
N LYS A 236 24.03 12.09 17.94
CA LYS A 236 24.82 12.23 19.19
C LYS A 236 26.32 11.94 18.96
N SER A 237 26.63 10.93 18.15
CA SER A 237 28.00 10.60 17.79
C SER A 237 28.66 11.72 16.99
N ALA A 238 27.96 12.27 16.00
CA ALA A 238 28.43 13.43 15.22
C ALA A 238 28.63 14.67 16.11
N GLU A 239 27.69 14.98 17.01
CA GLU A 239 27.82 16.10 17.95
C GLU A 239 29.05 15.93 18.85
N LYS A 240 29.29 14.73 19.39
CA LYS A 240 30.47 14.42 20.20
C LYS A 240 31.76 14.63 19.41
N SER A 241 31.80 14.18 18.16
CA SER A 241 32.94 14.36 17.28
C SER A 241 33.22 15.86 17.01
N ILE A 242 32.17 16.63 16.71
CA ILE A 242 32.28 18.08 16.53
C ILE A 242 32.81 18.78 17.79
N ARG A 243 32.32 18.37 18.96
CA ARG A 243 32.80 18.94 20.25
C ARG A 243 34.28 18.64 20.49
N THR A 244 34.74 17.43 20.17
CA THR A 244 36.14 17.04 20.27
C THR A 244 36.99 17.84 19.30
N ILE A 245 36.62 17.96 18.04
CA ILE A 245 37.31 18.76 17.04
C ILE A 245 37.39 20.23 17.46
N LYS A 246 36.30 20.82 17.97
CA LYS A 246 36.27 22.18 18.47
C LYS A 246 37.26 22.39 19.62
N HIS A 247 37.28 21.45 20.58
CA HIS A 247 38.20 21.50 21.73
C HIS A 247 39.65 21.45 21.27
N ASP A 248 39.99 20.53 20.37
CA ASP A 248 41.36 20.40 19.86
C ASP A 248 41.80 21.63 19.06
N MET A 249 40.88 22.19 18.25
CA MET A 249 41.11 23.44 17.54
C MET A 249 41.39 24.63 18.48
N LEU A 250 40.62 24.74 19.56
CA LEU A 250 40.86 25.78 20.58
C LEU A 250 42.21 25.62 21.26
N ASN A 251 42.64 24.39 21.56
CA ASN A 251 43.95 24.11 22.12
C ASN A 251 45.09 24.51 21.17
N HIS A 252 44.96 24.16 19.87
CA HIS A 252 45.94 24.55 18.88
C HIS A 252 46.03 26.08 18.68
N LEU A 253 44.88 26.77 18.62
CA LEU A 253 44.81 28.22 18.52
C LEU A 253 45.41 28.91 19.75
N SER A 254 45.14 28.41 20.94
CA SER A 254 45.71 28.94 22.19
C SER A 254 47.22 28.75 22.26
N ALA A 255 47.74 27.63 21.78
CA ALA A 255 49.19 27.41 21.70
C ALA A 255 49.88 28.36 20.71
N LEU A 256 49.25 28.59 19.56
CA LEU A 256 49.72 29.57 18.56
C LEU A 256 49.69 31.00 19.08
N ASP A 257 48.63 31.41 19.79
CA ASP A 257 48.51 32.73 20.40
C ASP A 257 49.60 32.96 21.46
N TYR A 258 49.87 31.94 22.28
CA TYR A 258 50.95 31.99 23.26
C TYR A 258 52.32 32.15 22.62
N LEU A 259 52.65 31.34 21.60
CA LEU A 259 53.93 31.40 20.89
C LEU A 259 54.15 32.76 20.17
N ASN A 260 53.08 33.32 19.63
CA ASN A 260 53.14 34.64 19.00
C ASN A 260 53.38 35.78 20.02
N LYS A 261 52.70 35.73 21.20
CA LYS A 261 52.86 36.73 22.27
C LYS A 261 54.22 36.65 22.97
N SER A 262 54.79 35.43 23.04
CA SER A 262 56.14 35.26 23.63
C SER A 262 57.27 35.63 22.70
N GLY A 263 57.02 35.98 21.43
CA GLY A 263 58.05 36.36 20.45
C GLY A 263 58.87 35.20 19.91
N GLU A 264 58.43 33.95 20.16
CA GLU A 264 59.09 32.71 19.73
C GLU A 264 58.77 32.35 18.26
N THR A 265 59.19 33.19 17.33
CA THR A 265 58.85 33.15 15.90
C THR A 265 59.20 31.79 15.25
N GLU A 266 60.36 31.23 15.55
CA GLU A 266 60.81 29.95 14.97
C GLU A 266 59.99 28.79 15.44
N ARG A 267 59.56 28.79 16.70
CA ARG A 267 58.66 27.77 17.25
C ARG A 267 57.23 27.89 16.72
N PHE A 268 56.76 29.13 16.53
CA PHE A 268 55.48 29.40 15.91
C PHE A 268 55.45 28.84 14.48
N ASP A 269 56.45 29.16 13.66
CA ASP A 269 56.55 28.67 12.29
C ASP A 269 56.65 27.13 12.20
N SER A 270 57.44 26.53 13.09
CA SER A 270 57.56 25.06 13.17
C SER A 270 56.23 24.39 13.56
N TYR A 271 55.51 24.95 14.54
CA TYR A 271 54.22 24.42 14.98
C TYR A 271 53.15 24.57 13.91
N MET A 272 53.09 25.73 13.24
CA MET A 272 52.23 25.96 12.08
C MET A 272 52.50 24.96 10.94
N LYS A 273 53.77 24.76 10.58
CA LYS A 273 54.17 23.77 9.57
C LYS A 273 53.72 22.34 9.96
N THR A 274 53.80 21.98 11.23
CA THR A 274 53.40 20.70 11.73
C THR A 274 51.87 20.51 11.67
N LEU A 275 51.11 21.55 12.01
CA LEU A 275 49.65 21.56 11.89
C LEU A 275 49.22 21.44 10.42
N ILE A 276 49.82 22.21 9.55
CA ILE A 276 49.55 22.20 8.10
C ILE A 276 49.93 20.83 7.50
N SER A 277 51.05 20.23 7.90
CA SER A 277 51.49 18.92 7.39
C SER A 277 50.58 17.77 7.84
N ARG A 278 49.95 17.86 9.02
CA ARG A 278 48.94 16.87 9.49
C ARG A 278 47.64 16.98 8.73
N THR A 279 47.30 18.14 8.20
CA THR A 279 46.18 18.36 7.28
C THR A 279 46.54 18.08 5.81
N SER A 280 47.80 17.66 5.58
CA SER A 280 48.54 17.33 4.36
C SER A 280 47.76 17.41 3.04
N VAL A 281 47.78 18.62 2.47
CA VAL A 281 47.50 18.79 1.05
C VAL A 281 48.77 19.44 0.45
N PRO A 282 49.42 18.85 -0.57
CA PRO A 282 50.55 19.50 -1.22
C PRO A 282 50.10 20.80 -1.87
N PHE A 283 50.58 21.92 -1.34
CA PHE A 283 50.26 23.25 -1.85
C PHE A 283 50.79 23.39 -3.28
N ARG A 284 49.92 23.48 -4.27
CA ARG A 284 50.31 23.91 -5.63
C ARG A 284 50.25 25.42 -5.66
N ASN A 285 51.45 26.04 -5.61
CA ASN A 285 51.58 27.48 -5.70
C ASN A 285 51.24 27.99 -7.11
N ASN A 286 50.54 29.12 -7.19
CA ASN A 286 50.27 29.92 -8.39
C ASN A 286 49.35 29.33 -9.47
N ILE A 287 48.16 28.93 -9.11
CA ILE A 287 47.13 28.53 -10.09
C ILE A 287 46.36 29.77 -10.57
N THR A 288 45.90 30.64 -9.67
CA THR A 288 45.10 31.83 -9.97
C THR A 288 45.84 33.13 -9.74
N GLY A 289 46.93 33.13 -8.96
CA GLY A 289 47.69 34.32 -8.52
C GLY A 289 47.05 35.02 -7.29
N ILE A 290 46.00 34.51 -6.72
CA ILE A 290 45.38 34.94 -5.47
C ILE A 290 45.70 33.87 -4.41
N GLN A 291 46.55 34.19 -3.45
CA GLN A 291 47.08 33.20 -2.49
C GLN A 291 46.02 32.42 -1.75
N MET A 292 44.94 33.08 -1.32
CA MET A 292 43.87 32.45 -0.55
C MET A 292 42.98 31.52 -1.41
N LEU A 293 42.78 31.89 -2.66
CA LEU A 293 42.04 31.06 -3.62
C LEU A 293 42.88 29.85 -4.04
N ASP A 294 44.18 30.00 -4.24
CA ASP A 294 45.12 28.92 -4.56
C ASP A 294 45.17 27.89 -3.43
N ALA A 295 45.10 28.33 -2.17
CA ALA A 295 45.01 27.48 -1.01
C ALA A 295 43.74 26.62 -1.01
N ILE A 296 42.57 27.23 -1.27
CA ILE A 296 41.29 26.52 -1.34
C ILE A 296 41.28 25.54 -2.51
N LEU A 297 41.71 25.96 -3.69
CA LEU A 297 41.81 25.08 -4.85
C LEU A 297 42.67 23.85 -4.57
N SER A 298 43.79 24.02 -3.87
CA SER A 298 44.68 22.92 -3.51
C SER A 298 44.00 21.92 -2.58
N LEU A 299 43.20 22.39 -1.60
CA LEU A 299 42.40 21.55 -0.73
C LEU A 299 41.30 20.78 -1.52
N LYS A 300 40.59 21.49 -2.40
CA LYS A 300 39.51 20.90 -3.20
C LYS A 300 40.01 19.93 -4.26
N TYR A 301 41.22 20.10 -4.77
CA TYR A 301 41.87 19.14 -5.67
C TYR A 301 42.03 17.76 -5.03
N GLN A 302 42.38 17.72 -3.74
CA GLN A 302 42.53 16.46 -3.03
C GLN A 302 41.15 15.79 -2.83
N VAL A 303 40.15 16.55 -2.38
CA VAL A 303 38.77 16.05 -2.19
C VAL A 303 38.20 15.52 -3.51
N ALA A 304 38.43 16.23 -4.62
CA ALA A 304 37.98 15.78 -5.93
C ALA A 304 38.66 14.47 -6.34
N LYS A 305 39.99 14.37 -6.10
CA LYS A 305 40.72 13.13 -6.40
C LYS A 305 40.22 11.92 -5.59
N ASP A 306 39.89 12.14 -4.32
CA ASP A 306 39.35 11.09 -3.44
C ASP A 306 37.94 10.65 -3.86
N ASN A 307 37.20 11.50 -4.60
CA ASN A 307 35.89 11.21 -5.18
C ASN A 307 35.93 10.89 -6.69
N ASP A 308 37.06 10.51 -7.24
CA ASP A 308 37.25 10.21 -8.67
C ASP A 308 36.87 11.36 -9.63
N ALA A 309 36.84 12.62 -9.15
CA ALA A 309 36.55 13.81 -9.91
C ALA A 309 37.82 14.56 -10.32
N SER A 310 37.77 15.27 -11.44
CA SER A 310 38.90 16.10 -11.89
C SER A 310 38.53 17.58 -11.96
N ILE A 311 39.33 18.44 -11.33
CA ILE A 311 39.17 19.89 -11.42
C ILE A 311 40.12 20.42 -12.49
N LYS A 312 39.59 21.14 -13.50
CA LYS A 312 40.39 21.91 -14.47
C LYS A 312 40.18 23.38 -14.22
N VAL A 313 41.27 24.10 -13.92
CA VAL A 313 41.24 25.54 -13.69
C VAL A 313 41.79 26.26 -14.91
N ASN A 314 41.00 27.12 -15.50
CA ASN A 314 41.40 28.03 -16.59
C ASN A 314 41.37 29.47 -16.03
N SER A 315 42.51 29.99 -15.61
CA SER A 315 42.64 31.36 -15.11
C SER A 315 43.25 32.25 -16.21
N THR A 316 42.43 33.02 -16.90
CA THR A 316 42.90 34.04 -17.82
C THR A 316 42.83 35.41 -17.16
N GLY A 317 43.93 35.80 -16.52
CA GLY A 317 44.32 37.18 -16.40
C GLY A 317 43.55 38.15 -15.48
N VAL A 318 42.73 37.69 -14.55
CA VAL A 318 42.09 38.59 -13.57
C VAL A 318 43.01 38.74 -12.36
N LYS A 319 43.75 39.82 -12.30
CA LYS A 319 44.76 40.05 -11.25
C LYS A 319 44.22 40.73 -10.00
N HIS A 320 43.05 41.36 -10.03
CA HIS A 320 42.51 42.08 -8.88
C HIS A 320 41.02 42.39 -9.04
N TYR A 321 40.23 42.17 -7.98
CA TYR A 321 38.82 42.58 -7.86
C TYR A 321 38.78 43.69 -6.79
N PRO A 322 38.71 44.97 -7.16
CA PRO A 322 38.84 46.05 -6.21
C PRO A 322 37.71 46.14 -5.16
N ASP A 323 36.57 45.58 -5.45
CA ASP A 323 35.35 45.73 -4.60
C ASP A 323 35.01 44.48 -3.79
N VAL A 324 35.76 43.38 -3.89
CA VAL A 324 35.48 42.11 -3.19
C VAL A 324 36.70 41.70 -2.38
N SER A 325 36.52 41.49 -1.07
CA SER A 325 37.61 41.00 -0.23
C SER A 325 38.02 39.57 -0.64
N GLU A 326 39.30 39.26 -0.58
CA GLU A 326 39.84 37.92 -0.89
C GLU A 326 39.13 36.82 -0.06
N TYR A 327 38.74 37.13 1.17
CA TYR A 327 37.98 36.25 2.04
C TYR A 327 36.60 35.91 1.47
N CYS A 328 35.83 36.91 1.00
CA CYS A 328 34.50 36.69 0.40
C CYS A 328 34.60 35.87 -0.88
N LEU A 329 35.58 36.21 -1.74
CA LEU A 329 35.84 35.48 -2.98
C LEU A 329 36.15 34.00 -2.69
N SER A 330 37.03 33.77 -1.76
CA SER A 330 37.47 32.44 -1.35
C SER A 330 36.33 31.60 -0.75
N SER A 331 35.45 32.21 0.06
CA SER A 331 34.29 31.55 0.63
C SER A 331 33.28 31.17 -0.44
N ILE A 332 33.02 32.01 -1.43
CA ILE A 332 32.13 31.73 -2.56
C ILE A 332 32.65 30.54 -3.38
N PHE A 333 33.93 30.57 -3.73
CA PHE A 333 34.56 29.50 -4.50
C PHE A 333 34.60 28.17 -3.74
N ALA A 334 34.86 28.20 -2.43
CA ALA A 334 34.84 27.01 -1.60
C ALA A 334 33.45 26.34 -1.65
N ASN A 335 32.38 27.13 -1.45
CA ASN A 335 31.03 26.63 -1.46
C ASN A 335 30.57 26.09 -2.85
N LEU A 336 30.98 26.79 -3.93
CA LEU A 336 30.69 26.34 -5.29
C LEU A 336 31.37 25.02 -5.63
N LEU A 337 32.64 24.86 -5.21
CA LEU A 337 33.38 23.61 -5.42
C LEU A 337 32.84 22.46 -4.55
N ASP A 338 32.42 22.75 -3.32
CA ASP A 338 31.79 21.75 -2.46
C ASP A 338 30.45 21.21 -3.03
N ASN A 339 29.71 22.06 -3.72
CA ASN A 339 28.47 21.63 -4.39
C ASN A 339 28.70 20.89 -5.72
N ALA A 340 29.89 21.03 -6.32
CA ALA A 340 30.22 20.46 -7.61
C ALA A 340 30.99 19.13 -7.52
N ILE A 341 31.63 18.84 -6.39
CA ILE A 341 32.37 17.61 -6.07
C ILE A 341 31.48 16.65 -5.30
#